data_1aa9477066e6760b8103078c588fcdc7
#
_entry.id   1aa9477066e6760b8103078c588fcdc7
#
_cell.length_a   1.000
_cell.length_b   1.000
_cell.length_c   1.000
_cell.angle_alpha   90.00
_cell.angle_beta   90.00
_cell.angle_gamma   90.00
#
_symmetry.space_group_name_H-M   'P 1'
#
loop_
_entity.id
_entity.type
_entity.pdbx_description
1 polymer ?
#
loop_
_entity_poly.entity_id
_entity_poly.type
_entity_poly.pdbx_seq_one_letter_code
_entity_poly.pdbx_strand_id
1 'polypeptide(L)'
;MPIYLDHNATTPLAPEVLEAMLPYLQGPYANASSLHRLGRASRDAIEAARAEVADLLGAQASQVIWTSGGTEANNLAIKGVMHQGGRLLYGATEHPAVMECAESLMAVPRTVVESIPVTAGGLIALDRLHAQLAQAPVTLVSVMAANNETGVIQDVAAIGRAVHEIPDALFHVDAVQAAGKLPVDVRQMGADLLTVSSHKLYGPKGVGALLRTAPVDLWPLHHGGAQ
;
A
#
# COMPACT_ATOMS: atom_id res chain seq x y z
N MET A 1 -24.16 -22.28 12.35
CA MET A 1 -23.43 -21.54 11.32
C MET A 1 -21.99 -22.04 11.30
N PRO A 2 -21.32 -22.11 10.16
CA PRO A 2 -19.91 -22.49 10.13
C PRO A 2 -19.06 -21.46 10.87
N ILE A 3 -18.00 -21.91 11.53
CA ILE A 3 -17.00 -21.03 12.15
C ILE A 3 -16.01 -20.62 11.06
N TYR A 4 -15.90 -19.31 10.79
CA TYR A 4 -14.94 -18.77 9.81
C TYR A 4 -13.67 -18.33 10.53
N LEU A 5 -12.53 -18.91 10.15
CA LEU A 5 -11.22 -18.65 10.78
C LEU A 5 -10.17 -18.10 9.79
N ASP A 6 -10.57 -17.82 8.55
CA ASP A 6 -9.65 -17.35 7.50
C ASP A 6 -9.70 -15.81 7.31
N HIS A 7 -9.60 -15.07 8.40
CA HIS A 7 -9.66 -13.60 8.37
C HIS A 7 -8.45 -12.94 7.67
N ASN A 8 -7.36 -13.66 7.50
CA ASN A 8 -6.22 -13.17 6.72
C ASN A 8 -6.47 -13.22 5.20
N ALA A 9 -7.35 -14.09 4.72
CA ALA A 9 -7.76 -14.09 3.32
C ALA A 9 -8.74 -12.94 3.02
N THR A 10 -9.77 -12.79 3.84
CA THR A 10 -10.74 -11.67 3.79
C THR A 10 -11.53 -11.62 5.09
N THR A 11 -12.11 -10.47 5.40
CA THR A 11 -12.99 -10.31 6.56
C THR A 11 -14.45 -10.13 6.12
N PRO A 12 -15.45 -10.46 6.96
CA PRO A 12 -16.83 -10.06 6.71
C PRO A 12 -16.92 -8.52 6.72
N LEU A 13 -17.88 -7.98 5.98
CA LEU A 13 -18.21 -6.57 6.05
C LEU A 13 -18.84 -6.27 7.42
N ALA A 14 -18.34 -5.28 8.14
CA ALA A 14 -18.92 -4.87 9.41
C ALA A 14 -20.32 -4.26 9.19
N PRO A 15 -21.30 -4.56 10.06
CA PRO A 15 -22.65 -3.99 9.93
C PRO A 15 -22.66 -2.45 9.87
N GLU A 16 -21.85 -1.81 10.68
CA GLU A 16 -21.71 -0.35 10.75
C GLU A 16 -21.16 0.23 9.44
N VAL A 17 -20.26 -0.49 8.79
CA VAL A 17 -19.72 -0.11 7.48
C VAL A 17 -20.80 -0.23 6.40
N LEU A 18 -21.59 -1.31 6.42
CA LEU A 18 -22.71 -1.46 5.51
C LEU A 18 -23.73 -0.32 5.68
N GLU A 19 -24.09 0.01 6.93
CA GLU A 19 -25.02 1.11 7.23
C GLU A 19 -24.48 2.44 6.72
N ALA A 20 -23.19 2.72 6.87
CA ALA A 20 -22.54 3.92 6.35
C ALA A 20 -22.52 3.98 4.81
N MET A 21 -22.47 2.84 4.13
CA MET A 21 -22.49 2.74 2.66
C MET A 21 -23.89 2.89 2.05
N LEU A 22 -24.92 2.41 2.74
CA LEU A 22 -26.31 2.36 2.20
C LEU A 22 -26.81 3.69 1.64
N PRO A 23 -26.61 4.86 2.25
CA PRO A 23 -27.06 6.15 1.68
C PRO A 23 -26.45 6.43 0.31
N TYR A 24 -25.25 5.98 0.04
CA TYR A 24 -24.56 6.19 -1.25
C TYR A 24 -24.93 5.13 -2.30
N LEU A 25 -25.37 3.96 -1.87
CA LEU A 25 -25.87 2.90 -2.77
C LEU A 25 -27.31 3.12 -3.18
N GLN A 26 -28.14 3.74 -2.34
CA GLN A 26 -29.58 3.97 -2.55
C GLN A 26 -29.89 5.43 -2.87
N GLY A 27 -28.97 6.33 -2.58
CA GLY A 27 -29.15 7.77 -2.65
C GLY A 27 -28.89 8.38 -4.03
N PRO A 28 -28.71 9.70 -4.08
CA PRO A 28 -28.49 10.40 -5.34
C PRO A 28 -27.20 9.93 -6.01
N TYR A 29 -27.36 9.44 -7.22
CA TYR A 29 -26.24 9.07 -8.09
C TYR A 29 -25.69 10.31 -8.78
N ALA A 30 -24.41 10.60 -8.57
CA ALA A 30 -23.74 11.70 -9.26
C ALA A 30 -22.23 11.47 -9.38
N ASN A 31 -21.67 11.93 -10.49
CA ASN A 31 -20.23 11.94 -10.67
C ASN A 31 -19.61 13.03 -9.77
N ALA A 32 -18.61 12.65 -8.96
CA ALA A 32 -17.90 13.56 -8.06
C ALA A 32 -17.17 14.70 -8.80
N SER A 33 -16.86 14.53 -10.09
CA SER A 33 -16.26 15.58 -10.93
C SER A 33 -17.28 16.63 -11.42
N SER A 34 -18.60 16.37 -11.27
CA SER A 34 -19.63 17.31 -11.70
C SER A 34 -19.72 18.53 -10.78
N LEU A 35 -19.93 19.71 -11.40
CA LEU A 35 -19.97 20.99 -10.67
C LEU A 35 -21.30 21.30 -9.99
N HIS A 36 -22.37 20.56 -10.30
CA HIS A 36 -23.69 20.76 -9.70
C HIS A 36 -23.76 20.19 -8.26
N ARG A 37 -24.82 20.54 -7.53
CA ARG A 37 -25.00 20.22 -6.11
C ARG A 37 -24.81 18.73 -5.79
N LEU A 38 -25.33 17.82 -6.61
CA LEU A 38 -25.22 16.38 -6.34
C LEU A 38 -23.78 15.87 -6.54
N GLY A 39 -23.06 16.38 -7.56
CA GLY A 39 -21.64 16.05 -7.76
C GLY A 39 -20.77 16.55 -6.60
N ARG A 40 -21.04 17.77 -6.09
CA ARG A 40 -20.34 18.27 -4.90
C ARG A 40 -20.58 17.39 -3.68
N ALA A 41 -21.84 16.98 -3.43
CA ALA A 41 -22.15 16.09 -2.31
C ALA A 41 -21.40 14.74 -2.39
N SER A 42 -21.28 14.16 -3.59
CA SER A 42 -20.47 12.94 -3.79
C SER A 42 -18.98 13.19 -3.54
N ARG A 43 -18.45 14.33 -3.97
CA ARG A 43 -17.06 14.73 -3.71
C ARG A 43 -16.81 14.92 -2.22
N ASP A 44 -17.67 15.63 -1.52
CA ASP A 44 -17.54 15.90 -0.09
C ASP A 44 -17.52 14.60 0.70
N ALA A 45 -18.32 13.60 0.32
CA ALA A 45 -18.29 12.27 0.93
C ALA A 45 -16.96 11.52 0.70
N ILE A 46 -16.40 11.59 -0.52
CA ILE A 46 -15.10 11.00 -0.84
C ILE A 46 -13.98 11.68 -0.04
N GLU A 47 -14.01 13.01 0.06
CA GLU A 47 -12.98 13.75 0.82
C GLU A 47 -13.11 13.53 2.34
N ALA A 48 -14.32 13.38 2.88
CA ALA A 48 -14.51 12.99 4.27
C ALA A 48 -13.90 11.60 4.55
N ALA A 49 -14.22 10.59 3.72
CA ALA A 49 -13.64 9.27 3.84
C ALA A 49 -12.10 9.28 3.67
N ARG A 50 -11.58 10.14 2.79
CA ARG A 50 -10.14 10.33 2.59
C ARG A 50 -9.46 10.84 3.86
N ALA A 51 -10.08 11.79 4.55
CA ALA A 51 -9.56 12.33 5.80
C ALA A 51 -9.54 11.25 6.91
N GLU A 52 -10.60 10.45 7.03
CA GLU A 52 -10.67 9.35 8.00
C GLU A 52 -9.58 8.28 7.77
N VAL A 53 -9.34 7.90 6.51
CA VAL A 53 -8.25 6.97 6.18
C VAL A 53 -6.88 7.58 6.48
N ALA A 54 -6.69 8.85 6.18
CA ALA A 54 -5.46 9.57 6.49
C ALA A 54 -5.21 9.62 8.00
N ASP A 55 -6.20 9.97 8.79
CA ASP A 55 -6.11 10.03 10.25
C ASP A 55 -5.79 8.65 10.86
N LEU A 56 -6.44 7.58 10.37
CA LEU A 56 -6.17 6.20 10.80
C LEU A 56 -4.70 5.81 10.61
N LEU A 57 -4.04 6.32 9.56
CA LEU A 57 -2.71 5.90 9.13
C LEU A 57 -1.61 6.93 9.43
N GLY A 58 -1.93 8.01 10.15
CA GLY A 58 -0.99 9.07 10.50
C GLY A 58 -0.55 9.94 9.32
N ALA A 59 -1.39 10.09 8.29
CA ALA A 59 -1.11 10.82 7.05
C ALA A 59 -1.95 12.10 6.91
N GLN A 60 -1.81 12.79 5.79
CA GLN A 60 -2.68 13.87 5.34
C GLN A 60 -3.64 13.37 4.26
N ALA A 61 -4.84 13.92 4.18
CA ALA A 61 -5.83 13.53 3.17
C ALA A 61 -5.28 13.63 1.73
N SER A 62 -4.48 14.65 1.42
CA SER A 62 -3.85 14.84 0.10
C SER A 62 -2.83 13.75 -0.27
N GLN A 63 -2.40 12.93 0.69
CA GLN A 63 -1.46 11.83 0.48
C GLN A 63 -2.15 10.50 0.14
N VAL A 64 -3.47 10.43 0.28
CA VAL A 64 -4.25 9.21 0.01
C VAL A 64 -4.66 9.14 -1.46
N ILE A 65 -4.29 8.08 -2.13
CA ILE A 65 -4.70 7.75 -3.50
C ILE A 65 -5.62 6.53 -3.43
N TRP A 66 -6.86 6.66 -3.91
CA TRP A 66 -7.81 5.55 -3.94
C TRP A 66 -7.44 4.52 -5.00
N THR A 67 -7.58 3.24 -4.65
CA THR A 67 -7.37 2.10 -5.53
C THR A 67 -8.50 1.08 -5.36
N SER A 68 -8.56 0.07 -6.23
CA SER A 68 -9.53 -1.02 -6.12
C SER A 68 -9.15 -2.07 -5.07
N GLY A 69 -7.96 -1.98 -4.47
CA GLY A 69 -7.47 -2.93 -3.46
C GLY A 69 -5.96 -2.92 -3.34
N GLY A 70 -5.43 -3.80 -2.48
CA GLY A 70 -3.99 -3.89 -2.20
C GLY A 70 -3.16 -4.24 -3.45
N THR A 71 -3.66 -5.09 -4.33
CA THR A 71 -2.94 -5.46 -5.56
C THR A 71 -2.71 -4.27 -6.47
N GLU A 72 -3.73 -3.44 -6.70
CA GLU A 72 -3.56 -2.23 -7.51
C GLU A 72 -2.64 -1.22 -6.80
N ALA A 73 -2.81 -1.03 -5.49
CA ALA A 73 -1.97 -0.12 -4.73
C ALA A 73 -0.49 -0.53 -4.76
N ASN A 74 -0.17 -1.82 -4.56
CA ASN A 74 1.19 -2.34 -4.66
C ASN A 74 1.76 -2.17 -6.09
N ASN A 75 0.97 -2.47 -7.12
CA ASN A 75 1.39 -2.26 -8.50
C ASN A 75 1.62 -0.78 -8.82
N LEU A 76 0.76 0.12 -8.33
CA LEU A 76 0.92 1.56 -8.51
C LEU A 76 2.20 2.07 -7.80
N ALA A 77 2.45 1.62 -6.57
CA ALA A 77 3.67 1.97 -5.85
C ALA A 77 4.92 1.50 -6.61
N ILE A 78 4.97 0.21 -6.96
CA ILE A 78 6.17 -0.39 -7.55
C ILE A 78 6.37 0.07 -9.01
N LYS A 79 5.37 -0.11 -9.88
CA LYS A 79 5.49 0.26 -11.30
C LYS A 79 5.51 1.76 -11.50
N GLY A 80 4.80 2.50 -10.65
CA GLY A 80 4.77 3.96 -10.69
C GLY A 80 6.14 4.57 -10.42
N VAL A 81 6.89 4.03 -9.47
CA VAL A 81 8.27 4.45 -9.16
C VAL A 81 9.26 3.92 -10.21
N MET A 82 9.15 2.63 -10.56
CA MET A 82 10.14 1.93 -11.38
C MET A 82 9.95 2.13 -12.90
N HIS A 83 9.08 3.02 -13.34
CA HIS A 83 8.74 3.20 -14.76
C HIS A 83 9.94 3.59 -15.65
N GLN A 84 10.97 4.19 -15.08
CA GLN A 84 12.21 4.54 -15.80
C GLN A 84 13.35 3.54 -15.58
N GLY A 85 13.07 2.42 -14.94
CA GLY A 85 14.06 1.45 -14.51
C GLY A 85 14.67 1.82 -13.14
N GLY A 86 15.75 1.16 -12.78
CA GLY A 86 16.43 1.33 -11.51
C GLY A 86 16.59 0.01 -10.76
N ARG A 87 16.93 0.06 -9.49
CA ARG A 87 17.12 -1.13 -8.65
C ARG A 87 16.03 -1.24 -7.62
N LEU A 88 15.28 -2.34 -7.67
CA LEU A 88 14.22 -2.72 -6.74
C LEU A 88 14.70 -3.84 -5.82
N LEU A 89 14.59 -3.62 -4.51
CA LEU A 89 14.74 -4.67 -3.51
C LEU A 89 13.36 -4.99 -2.91
N TYR A 90 13.01 -6.26 -2.74
CA TYR A 90 11.75 -6.65 -2.09
C TYR A 90 11.95 -7.81 -1.12
N GLY A 91 11.13 -7.89 -0.08
CA GLY A 91 11.21 -8.95 0.93
C GLY A 91 10.93 -10.33 0.32
N ALA A 92 11.75 -11.35 0.64
CA ALA A 92 11.60 -12.70 0.06
C ALA A 92 10.28 -13.40 0.43
N THR A 93 9.51 -12.86 1.37
CA THR A 93 8.22 -13.41 1.84
C THR A 93 7.04 -12.49 1.54
N GLU A 94 7.18 -11.62 0.54
CA GLU A 94 6.11 -10.70 0.13
C GLU A 94 4.89 -11.44 -0.43
N HIS A 95 3.75 -10.73 -0.45
CA HIS A 95 2.57 -11.20 -1.15
C HIS A 95 2.81 -11.27 -2.68
N PRO A 96 2.17 -12.20 -3.44
CA PRO A 96 2.29 -12.27 -4.90
C PRO A 96 2.05 -10.93 -5.61
N ALA A 97 1.18 -10.06 -5.09
CA ALA A 97 0.95 -8.72 -5.64
C ALA A 97 2.21 -7.82 -5.65
N VAL A 98 3.20 -8.11 -4.81
CA VAL A 98 4.52 -7.47 -4.80
C VAL A 98 5.52 -8.29 -5.59
N MET A 99 5.64 -9.60 -5.32
CA MET A 99 6.64 -10.47 -5.98
C MET A 99 6.45 -10.54 -7.48
N GLU A 100 5.25 -10.89 -7.95
CA GLU A 100 4.97 -10.99 -9.40
C GLU A 100 5.04 -9.63 -10.08
N CYS A 101 4.63 -8.56 -9.39
CA CYS A 101 4.80 -7.20 -9.87
C CYS A 101 6.28 -6.86 -10.06
N ALA A 102 7.12 -7.16 -9.08
CA ALA A 102 8.57 -6.94 -9.13
C ALA A 102 9.21 -7.76 -10.26
N GLU A 103 8.89 -9.04 -10.36
CA GLU A 103 9.40 -9.94 -11.42
C GLU A 103 9.00 -9.47 -12.82
N SER A 104 7.80 -8.91 -12.97
CA SER A 104 7.35 -8.35 -14.27
C SER A 104 8.24 -7.20 -14.76
N LEU A 105 8.94 -6.52 -13.85
CA LEU A 105 9.84 -5.42 -14.18
C LEU A 105 11.21 -5.87 -14.69
N MET A 106 11.57 -7.14 -14.58
CA MET A 106 12.82 -7.67 -15.14
C MET A 106 12.88 -7.51 -16.67
N ALA A 107 11.72 -7.38 -17.33
CA ALA A 107 11.63 -7.08 -18.75
C ALA A 107 11.83 -5.59 -19.11
N VAL A 108 11.81 -4.70 -18.10
CA VAL A 108 11.99 -3.26 -18.31
C VAL A 108 13.49 -2.96 -18.42
N PRO A 109 13.94 -2.27 -19.47
CA PRO A 109 15.36 -1.94 -19.63
C PRO A 109 15.91 -1.18 -18.40
N ARG A 110 17.16 -1.48 -18.04
CA ARG A 110 17.86 -0.85 -16.89
C ARG A 110 17.23 -1.13 -15.54
N THR A 111 16.42 -2.18 -15.41
CA THR A 111 15.82 -2.59 -14.14
C THR A 111 16.56 -3.78 -13.57
N VAL A 112 16.95 -3.69 -12.31
CA VAL A 112 17.50 -4.78 -11.50
C VAL A 112 16.52 -5.08 -10.39
N VAL A 113 16.13 -6.34 -10.24
CA VAL A 113 15.17 -6.78 -9.23
C VAL A 113 15.81 -7.88 -8.38
N GLU A 114 15.84 -7.67 -7.06
CA GLU A 114 16.48 -8.60 -6.12
C GLU A 114 15.60 -8.80 -4.89
N SER A 115 15.56 -10.02 -4.37
CA SER A 115 14.91 -10.30 -3.10
C SER A 115 15.85 -10.04 -1.92
N ILE A 116 15.28 -9.53 -0.82
CA ILE A 116 15.96 -9.39 0.46
C ILE A 116 15.72 -10.68 1.25
N PRO A 117 16.76 -11.44 1.63
CA PRO A 117 16.59 -12.66 2.40
C PRO A 117 15.94 -12.40 3.76
N VAL A 118 15.24 -13.41 4.27
CA VAL A 118 14.72 -13.44 5.63
C VAL A 118 15.52 -14.41 6.50
N THR A 119 15.50 -14.19 7.80
CA THR A 119 16.03 -15.13 8.81
C THR A 119 15.16 -16.39 8.88
N ALA A 120 15.62 -17.41 9.60
CA ALA A 120 14.82 -18.61 9.87
C ALA A 120 13.48 -18.31 10.59
N GLY A 121 13.39 -17.17 11.29
CA GLY A 121 12.16 -16.68 11.93
C GLY A 121 11.26 -15.85 11.00
N GLY A 122 11.63 -15.66 9.73
CA GLY A 122 10.83 -14.90 8.75
C GLY A 122 11.03 -13.38 8.80
N LEU A 123 11.90 -12.86 9.66
CA LEU A 123 12.23 -11.44 9.70
C LEU A 123 13.22 -11.08 8.58
N ILE A 124 13.10 -9.90 8.00
CA ILE A 124 14.10 -9.37 7.08
C ILE A 124 15.49 -9.44 7.73
N ALA A 125 16.44 -10.04 7.03
CA ALA A 125 17.82 -10.12 7.47
C ALA A 125 18.51 -8.75 7.27
N LEU A 126 18.51 -7.91 8.31
CA LEU A 126 18.98 -6.52 8.23
C LEU A 126 20.45 -6.43 7.78
N ASP A 127 21.30 -7.38 8.17
CA ASP A 127 22.69 -7.47 7.71
C ASP A 127 22.77 -7.64 6.18
N ARG A 128 21.89 -8.45 5.63
CA ARG A 128 21.80 -8.67 4.18
C ARG A 128 21.23 -7.46 3.47
N LEU A 129 20.20 -6.81 4.04
CA LEU A 129 19.67 -5.55 3.51
C LEU A 129 20.78 -4.49 3.45
N HIS A 130 21.51 -4.25 4.55
CA HIS A 130 22.61 -3.30 4.55
C HIS A 130 23.68 -3.63 3.49
N ALA A 131 24.04 -4.92 3.37
CA ALA A 131 24.99 -5.36 2.35
C ALA A 131 24.47 -5.07 0.92
N GLN A 132 23.18 -5.33 0.64
CA GLN A 132 22.58 -5.03 -0.66
C GLN A 132 22.50 -3.52 -0.92
N LEU A 133 22.11 -2.71 0.08
CA LEU A 133 22.06 -1.26 -0.03
C LEU A 133 23.42 -0.64 -0.36
N ALA A 134 24.50 -1.20 0.20
CA ALA A 134 25.88 -0.73 -0.02
C ALA A 134 26.47 -1.09 -1.40
N GLN A 135 25.88 -2.03 -2.14
CA GLN A 135 26.45 -2.53 -3.41
C GLN A 135 26.27 -1.56 -4.58
N ALA A 136 25.10 -0.94 -4.69
CA ALA A 136 24.74 -0.05 -5.78
C ALA A 136 23.53 0.82 -5.38
N PRO A 137 23.29 1.96 -6.04
CA PRO A 137 22.12 2.79 -5.80
C PRO A 137 20.82 1.98 -5.88
N VAL A 138 19.90 2.24 -4.95
CA VAL A 138 18.57 1.59 -4.88
C VAL A 138 17.52 2.64 -5.14
N THR A 139 16.54 2.31 -5.98
CA THR A 139 15.42 3.20 -6.31
C THR A 139 14.25 2.96 -5.36
N LEU A 140 13.94 1.68 -5.06
CA LEU A 140 12.81 1.31 -4.21
C LEU A 140 13.14 0.06 -3.39
N VAL A 141 12.79 0.11 -2.11
CA VAL A 141 12.71 -1.07 -1.24
C VAL A 141 11.24 -1.31 -0.91
N SER A 142 10.74 -2.53 -1.06
CA SER A 142 9.36 -2.91 -0.75
C SER A 142 9.33 -4.05 0.27
N VAL A 143 8.70 -3.82 1.43
CA VAL A 143 8.58 -4.83 2.49
C VAL A 143 7.19 -4.79 3.11
N MET A 144 6.57 -5.98 3.29
CA MET A 144 5.31 -6.08 4.02
C MET A 144 5.49 -5.85 5.52
N ALA A 145 4.55 -5.15 6.15
CA ALA A 145 4.60 -4.91 7.60
C ALA A 145 4.28 -6.17 8.42
N ALA A 146 3.37 -7.01 7.92
CA ALA A 146 2.99 -8.27 8.55
C ALA A 146 2.68 -9.32 7.49
N ASN A 147 3.17 -10.53 7.69
CA ASN A 147 2.97 -11.62 6.73
C ASN A 147 1.62 -12.30 6.93
N ASN A 148 0.88 -12.49 5.84
CA ASN A 148 -0.47 -13.08 5.84
C ASN A 148 -0.51 -14.57 6.15
N GLU A 149 0.57 -15.31 5.97
CA GLU A 149 0.64 -16.77 6.16
C GLU A 149 1.30 -17.11 7.49
N THR A 150 2.44 -16.52 7.79
CA THR A 150 3.24 -16.85 8.97
C THR A 150 2.91 -15.99 10.20
N GLY A 151 2.26 -14.83 9.99
CA GLY A 151 1.98 -13.86 11.05
C GLY A 151 3.21 -13.08 11.54
N VAL A 152 4.35 -13.20 10.86
CA VAL A 152 5.57 -12.46 11.23
C VAL A 152 5.34 -10.97 11.02
N ILE A 153 5.68 -10.18 12.04
CA ILE A 153 5.62 -8.71 12.02
C ILE A 153 7.05 -8.21 11.83
N GLN A 154 7.28 -7.40 10.80
CA GLN A 154 8.59 -6.83 10.48
C GLN A 154 8.86 -5.56 11.30
N ASP A 155 10.12 -5.31 11.65
CA ASP A 155 10.55 -4.01 12.18
C ASP A 155 10.72 -3.02 11.01
N VAL A 156 9.57 -2.57 10.47
CA VAL A 156 9.55 -1.67 9.32
C VAL A 156 10.22 -0.32 9.61
N ALA A 157 10.22 0.12 10.87
CA ALA A 157 10.90 1.36 11.25
C ALA A 157 12.44 1.21 11.17
N ALA A 158 12.99 0.07 11.57
CA ALA A 158 14.42 -0.19 11.40
C ALA A 158 14.80 -0.32 9.92
N ILE A 159 13.97 -0.99 9.12
CA ILE A 159 14.16 -1.11 7.67
C ILE A 159 14.12 0.28 7.01
N GLY A 160 13.11 1.10 7.33
CA GLY A 160 12.97 2.46 6.78
C GLY A 160 14.18 3.34 7.09
N ARG A 161 14.71 3.26 8.34
CA ARG A 161 15.95 3.98 8.69
C ARG A 161 17.13 3.55 7.82
N ALA A 162 17.30 2.24 7.61
CA ALA A 162 18.39 1.72 6.77
C ALA A 162 18.24 2.17 5.30
N VAL A 163 17.02 2.18 4.77
CA VAL A 163 16.75 2.63 3.39
C VAL A 163 17.07 4.11 3.24
N HIS A 164 16.67 4.95 4.19
CA HIS A 164 16.88 6.40 4.13
C HIS A 164 18.32 6.85 4.38
N GLU A 165 19.24 5.93 4.74
CA GLU A 165 20.68 6.19 4.68
C GLU A 165 21.20 6.27 3.23
N ILE A 166 20.43 5.74 2.27
CA ILE A 166 20.75 5.76 0.84
C ILE A 166 20.06 6.96 0.18
N PRO A 167 20.81 7.88 -0.45
CA PRO A 167 20.22 9.01 -1.14
C PRO A 167 19.21 8.57 -2.20
N ASP A 168 18.06 9.26 -2.25
CA ASP A 168 16.98 9.09 -3.23
C ASP A 168 16.29 7.72 -3.22
N ALA A 169 16.68 6.81 -2.30
CA ALA A 169 15.99 5.53 -2.14
C ALA A 169 14.63 5.73 -1.49
N LEU A 170 13.60 5.10 -2.04
CA LEU A 170 12.24 5.13 -1.53
C LEU A 170 11.91 3.84 -0.78
N PHE A 171 11.05 3.97 0.24
CA PHE A 171 10.58 2.85 1.03
C PHE A 171 9.07 2.67 0.89
N HIS A 172 8.66 1.53 0.34
CA HIS A 172 7.27 1.08 0.25
C HIS A 172 6.97 0.02 1.30
N VAL A 173 5.86 0.19 2.01
CA VAL A 173 5.36 -0.77 2.99
C VAL A 173 4.00 -1.32 2.55
N ASP A 174 3.91 -2.63 2.33
CA ASP A 174 2.61 -3.31 2.24
C ASP A 174 2.06 -3.51 3.66
N ALA A 175 1.11 -2.65 4.06
CA ALA A 175 0.46 -2.69 5.37
C ALA A 175 -0.92 -3.37 5.34
N VAL A 176 -1.25 -4.10 4.27
CA VAL A 176 -2.56 -4.75 4.08
C VAL A 176 -2.92 -5.67 5.25
N GLN A 177 -1.97 -6.38 5.83
CA GLN A 177 -2.22 -7.24 6.98
C GLN A 177 -2.01 -6.56 8.34
N ALA A 178 -1.41 -5.38 8.38
CA ALA A 178 -1.14 -4.64 9.61
C ALA A 178 -2.27 -3.64 9.94
N ALA A 179 -2.76 -2.90 8.95
CA ALA A 179 -3.78 -1.88 9.16
C ALA A 179 -5.05 -2.47 9.82
N GLY A 180 -5.54 -1.79 10.85
CA GLY A 180 -6.70 -2.22 11.64
C GLY A 180 -6.44 -3.37 12.62
N LYS A 181 -5.25 -3.98 12.62
CA LYS A 181 -4.85 -5.07 13.54
C LYS A 181 -3.69 -4.65 14.45
N LEU A 182 -2.81 -3.82 13.93
CA LEU A 182 -1.65 -3.26 14.62
C LEU A 182 -1.71 -1.74 14.54
N PRO A 183 -1.05 -1.01 15.43
CA PRO A 183 -0.82 0.41 15.24
C PRO A 183 -0.02 0.65 13.95
N VAL A 184 -0.60 1.41 13.03
CA VAL A 184 0.05 1.80 11.77
C VAL A 184 0.10 3.31 11.72
N ASP A 185 1.30 3.86 11.73
CA ASP A 185 1.57 5.29 11.49
C ASP A 185 2.67 5.37 10.43
N VAL A 186 2.31 5.89 9.27
CA VAL A 186 3.19 5.93 8.09
C VAL A 186 4.49 6.69 8.37
N ARG A 187 4.45 7.72 9.24
CA ARG A 187 5.62 8.53 9.59
C ARG A 187 6.56 7.78 10.52
N GLN A 188 5.99 7.06 11.53
CA GLN A 188 6.79 6.25 12.45
C GLN A 188 7.43 5.05 11.74
N MET A 189 6.75 4.52 10.73
CA MET A 189 7.30 3.47 9.87
C MET A 189 8.40 3.99 8.93
N GLY A 190 8.46 5.30 8.71
CA GLY A 190 9.36 5.89 7.71
C GLY A 190 8.99 5.48 6.29
N ALA A 191 7.72 5.20 6.01
CA ALA A 191 7.30 4.77 4.68
C ALA A 191 7.02 5.98 3.77
N ASP A 192 7.62 5.97 2.58
CA ASP A 192 7.34 6.94 1.51
C ASP A 192 6.06 6.58 0.77
N LEU A 193 5.79 5.28 0.68
CA LEU A 193 4.59 4.70 0.09
C LEU A 193 4.04 3.62 1.03
N LEU A 194 2.72 3.59 1.26
CA LEU A 194 2.09 2.61 2.13
C LEU A 194 0.78 2.11 1.51
N THR A 195 0.67 0.79 1.38
CA THR A 195 -0.51 0.13 0.80
C THR A 195 -1.44 -0.41 1.87
N VAL A 196 -2.76 -0.18 1.70
CA VAL A 196 -3.82 -0.79 2.51
C VAL A 196 -4.97 -1.30 1.66
N SER A 197 -5.74 -2.24 2.22
CA SER A 197 -6.91 -2.84 1.54
C SER A 197 -8.08 -2.99 2.52
N SER A 198 -9.22 -2.44 2.14
CA SER A 198 -10.41 -2.34 2.97
C SER A 198 -10.93 -3.70 3.47
N HIS A 199 -10.97 -4.72 2.60
CA HIS A 199 -11.53 -6.03 2.94
C HIS A 199 -10.71 -6.84 3.96
N LYS A 200 -9.55 -6.35 4.39
CA LYS A 200 -8.73 -6.95 5.45
C LYS A 200 -9.02 -6.35 6.84
N LEU A 201 -9.79 -5.25 6.87
CA LEU A 201 -10.17 -4.53 8.08
C LEU A 201 -11.69 -4.28 8.14
N TYR A 202 -12.46 -5.30 7.79
CA TYR A 202 -13.92 -5.33 7.86
C TYR A 202 -14.64 -4.32 6.95
N GLY A 203 -13.94 -3.76 5.97
CA GLY A 203 -14.51 -2.89 4.94
C GLY A 203 -14.95 -3.65 3.68
N PRO A 204 -15.47 -2.95 2.67
CA PRO A 204 -15.93 -3.56 1.42
C PRO A 204 -14.75 -4.11 0.59
N LYS A 205 -15.03 -5.12 -0.22
CA LYS A 205 -14.16 -5.56 -1.32
C LYS A 205 -14.18 -4.52 -2.43
N GLY A 206 -13.11 -4.45 -3.21
CA GLY A 206 -13.02 -3.52 -4.34
C GLY A 206 -12.59 -2.10 -3.96
N VAL A 207 -12.04 -1.90 -2.76
CA VAL A 207 -11.48 -0.63 -2.29
C VAL A 207 -10.16 -0.87 -1.58
N GLY A 208 -9.20 -0.03 -1.87
CA GLY A 208 -7.93 0.08 -1.19
C GLY A 208 -7.38 1.50 -1.30
N ALA A 209 -6.21 1.72 -0.74
CA ALA A 209 -5.52 3.00 -0.88
C ALA A 209 -4.00 2.80 -0.91
N LEU A 210 -3.35 3.70 -1.64
CA LEU A 210 -1.93 3.95 -1.58
C LEU A 210 -1.72 5.31 -0.92
N LEU A 211 -0.97 5.36 0.17
CA LEU A 211 -0.48 6.61 0.74
C LEU A 211 0.85 6.96 0.09
N ARG A 212 1.00 8.22 -0.32
CA ARG A 212 2.22 8.81 -0.87
C ARG A 212 2.67 9.96 0.01
N THR A 213 3.63 9.71 0.89
CA THR A 213 4.13 10.72 1.85
C THR A 213 5.31 11.50 1.30
N ALA A 214 6.15 10.87 0.49
CA ALA A 214 7.24 11.52 -0.20
C ALA A 214 6.77 12.27 -1.46
N PRO A 215 7.47 13.33 -1.90
CA PRO A 215 7.20 14.04 -3.15
C PRO A 215 7.69 13.23 -4.37
N VAL A 216 7.07 12.08 -4.57
CA VAL A 216 7.40 11.14 -5.65
C VAL A 216 6.39 11.26 -6.78
N ASP A 217 6.86 11.38 -8.00
CA ASP A 217 6.03 11.28 -9.19
C ASP A 217 5.77 9.81 -9.53
N LEU A 218 4.53 9.38 -9.31
CA LEU A 218 4.10 8.04 -9.66
C LEU A 218 3.59 8.03 -11.11
N TRP A 219 4.18 7.18 -11.95
CA TRP A 219 3.64 6.93 -13.27
C TRP A 219 2.28 6.23 -13.15
N PRO A 220 1.21 6.76 -13.77
CA PRO A 220 -0.12 6.20 -13.60
C PRO A 220 -0.23 4.82 -14.26
N LEU A 221 -0.92 3.88 -13.60
CA LEU A 221 -1.25 2.57 -14.18
C LEU A 221 -2.35 2.69 -15.24
N HIS A 222 -3.27 3.62 -15.06
CA HIS A 222 -4.41 3.84 -15.94
C HIS A 222 -4.41 5.29 -16.43
N HIS A 223 -4.74 5.48 -17.70
CA HIS A 223 -4.83 6.79 -18.31
C HIS A 223 -6.29 7.10 -18.68
N GLY A 224 -6.68 8.36 -18.56
CA GLY A 224 -7.97 8.84 -19.04
C GLY A 224 -8.74 9.65 -18.02
N GLY A 225 -9.45 9.07 -17.10
CA GLY A 225 -10.27 9.80 -16.13
C GLY A 225 -9.49 10.78 -15.25
N ALA A 226 -10.15 11.85 -14.80
CA ALA A 226 -9.59 12.83 -13.85
C ALA A 226 -10.00 12.51 -12.39
N GLN A 227 -10.01 11.24 -12.06
CA GLN A 227 -10.45 10.72 -10.74
C GLN A 227 -9.27 10.43 -9.84
#